data_f199f673a21091593e0b4e6afa317afc
#
_entry.id   f199f673a21091593e0b4e6afa317afc
#
_cell.length_a   1.000
_cell.length_b   1.000
_cell.length_c   1.000
_cell.angle_alpha   90.00
_cell.angle_beta   90.00
_cell.angle_gamma   90.00
#
_symmetry.space_group_name_H-M   'P 1'
#
loop_
_entity.id
_entity.type
_entity.pdbx_description
1 polymer ?
#
loop_
_entity_poly.entity_id
_entity_poly.type
_entity_poly.pdbx_seq_one_letter_code
_entity_poly.pdbx_strand_id
1 'polypeptide(L)'
;EKVHILGHSMGGKAVMAFALKYPTMVDKLIVADIGVKGYQRGHDDIFDAIIPLKLDEFTTRGDIDRYLTPLLPEYSTRQFILKNLGRDENSKFYWKMNIEAIYKNYDNITGSIEADKAYQGDTLFIRGGKSRYVADEDWASITQLFPNAHLATIPDSGHWVHAENPAEVIELVK
;
A
#
# COMPACT_ATOMS: atom_id res chain seq x y z
N GLU A 1 -8.93 -23.38 7.12
CA GLU A 1 -7.48 -23.15 7.34
C GLU A 1 -7.28 -21.65 7.57
N LYS A 2 -6.47 -21.26 8.57
CA LYS A 2 -6.14 -19.87 8.86
C LYS A 2 -4.82 -19.50 8.18
N VAL A 3 -4.67 -18.24 7.84
CA VAL A 3 -3.46 -17.71 7.19
C VAL A 3 -2.87 -16.55 7.99
N HIS A 4 -1.55 -16.39 7.94
CA HIS A 4 -0.89 -15.15 8.29
C HIS A 4 -0.96 -14.24 7.08
N ILE A 5 -1.31 -12.97 7.30
CA ILE A 5 -1.47 -12.02 6.19
C ILE A 5 -0.75 -10.72 6.50
N LEU A 6 0.02 -10.22 5.53
CA LEU A 6 0.72 -8.94 5.62
C LEU A 6 0.25 -8.02 4.49
N GLY A 7 0.00 -6.76 4.82
CA GLY A 7 -0.29 -5.73 3.84
C GLY A 7 0.46 -4.43 4.12
N HIS A 8 1.01 -3.83 3.08
CA HIS A 8 1.65 -2.52 3.13
C HIS A 8 0.77 -1.46 2.46
N SER A 9 0.62 -0.31 3.08
CA SER A 9 -0.10 0.84 2.53
C SER A 9 -1.53 0.47 2.09
N MET A 10 -1.90 0.65 0.83
CA MET A 10 -3.19 0.18 0.29
C MET A 10 -3.45 -1.30 0.57
N GLY A 11 -2.43 -2.15 0.46
CA GLY A 11 -2.51 -3.56 0.85
C GLY A 11 -2.84 -3.74 2.34
N GLY A 12 -2.34 -2.85 3.20
CA GLY A 12 -2.69 -2.80 4.62
C GLY A 12 -4.17 -2.50 4.85
N LYS A 13 -4.75 -1.55 4.10
CA LYS A 13 -6.20 -1.30 4.11
C LYS A 13 -6.99 -2.56 3.73
N ALA A 14 -6.56 -3.24 2.67
CA ALA A 14 -7.24 -4.44 2.18
C ALA A 14 -7.21 -5.58 3.21
N VAL A 15 -6.05 -5.84 3.84
CA VAL A 15 -5.94 -6.94 4.82
C VAL A 15 -6.63 -6.60 6.14
N MET A 16 -6.67 -5.34 6.57
CA MET A 16 -7.46 -4.90 7.72
C MET A 16 -8.95 -5.12 7.47
N ALA A 17 -9.47 -4.67 6.32
CA ALA A 17 -10.87 -4.89 5.95
C ALA A 17 -11.21 -6.38 5.83
N PHE A 18 -10.29 -7.19 5.30
CA PHE A 18 -10.44 -8.63 5.22
C PHE A 18 -10.51 -9.28 6.60
N ALA A 19 -9.61 -8.94 7.52
CA ALA A 19 -9.58 -9.48 8.87
C ALA A 19 -10.85 -9.14 9.67
N LEU A 20 -11.34 -7.91 9.56
CA LEU A 20 -12.59 -7.47 10.18
C LEU A 20 -13.81 -8.22 9.63
N LYS A 21 -13.82 -8.49 8.31
CA LYS A 21 -14.93 -9.18 7.65
C LYS A 21 -14.87 -10.70 7.81
N TYR A 22 -13.68 -11.28 7.82
CA TYR A 22 -13.46 -12.74 7.85
C TYR A 22 -12.49 -13.16 8.98
N PRO A 23 -12.80 -12.82 10.27
CA PRO A 23 -11.84 -12.97 11.36
C PRO A 23 -11.38 -14.42 11.60
N THR A 24 -12.21 -15.39 11.24
CA THR A 24 -11.88 -16.82 11.40
C THR A 24 -10.89 -17.34 10.37
N MET A 25 -10.63 -16.58 9.29
CA MET A 25 -9.67 -16.95 8.25
C MET A 25 -8.26 -16.41 8.50
N VAL A 26 -8.13 -15.45 9.42
CA VAL A 26 -6.84 -14.83 9.72
C VAL A 26 -6.33 -15.33 11.06
N ASP A 27 -5.08 -15.78 11.09
CA ASP A 27 -4.37 -16.17 12.30
C ASP A 27 -3.58 -15.00 12.88
N LYS A 28 -2.68 -14.44 12.08
CA LYS A 28 -1.93 -13.22 12.43
C LYS A 28 -2.07 -12.16 11.32
N LEU A 29 -2.30 -10.94 11.74
CA LEU A 29 -2.40 -9.79 10.84
C LEU A 29 -1.17 -8.89 11.01
N ILE A 30 -0.54 -8.53 9.89
CA ILE A 30 0.57 -7.57 9.89
C ILE A 30 0.22 -6.42 8.94
N VAL A 31 0.27 -5.20 9.47
CA VAL A 31 -0.07 -3.97 8.73
C VAL A 31 1.16 -3.07 8.72
N ALA A 32 1.71 -2.82 7.52
CA ALA A 32 2.89 -1.99 7.36
C ALA A 32 2.50 -0.59 6.86
N ASP A 33 2.79 0.38 7.68
CA ASP A 33 2.78 1.83 7.50
C ASP A 33 1.49 2.41 6.89
N ILE A 34 0.35 2.02 7.45
CA ILE A 34 -0.98 2.57 7.18
C ILE A 34 -1.88 2.37 8.41
N GLY A 35 -2.77 3.32 8.69
CA GLY A 35 -3.76 3.23 9.77
C GLY A 35 -5.18 3.01 9.26
N VAL A 36 -6.12 3.04 10.20
CA VAL A 36 -7.56 2.86 9.93
C VAL A 36 -8.24 4.15 9.43
N LYS A 37 -7.64 5.33 9.69
CA LYS A 37 -8.18 6.64 9.31
C LYS A 37 -8.34 6.80 7.80
N GLY A 38 -9.16 7.74 7.38
CA GLY A 38 -9.19 8.22 5.99
C GLY A 38 -7.96 9.07 5.67
N TYR A 39 -7.50 8.98 4.43
CA TYR A 39 -6.39 9.77 3.88
C TYR A 39 -6.89 10.66 2.76
N GLN A 40 -6.33 11.85 2.65
CA GLN A 40 -6.64 12.74 1.54
C GLN A 40 -6.10 12.18 0.22
N ARG A 41 -6.76 12.53 -0.88
CA ARG A 41 -6.24 12.25 -2.22
C ARG A 41 -4.86 12.90 -2.37
N GLY A 42 -3.90 12.14 -2.85
CA GLY A 42 -2.53 12.62 -2.98
C GLY A 42 -1.76 11.96 -4.13
N HIS A 43 -2.48 11.30 -5.06
CA HIS A 43 -1.87 10.59 -6.19
C HIS A 43 -2.55 10.95 -7.52
N ASP A 44 -3.26 12.07 -7.57
CA ASP A 44 -3.97 12.49 -8.80
C ASP A 44 -2.96 12.80 -9.92
N ASP A 45 -1.81 13.35 -9.61
CA ASP A 45 -0.68 13.55 -10.52
C ASP A 45 -0.20 12.24 -11.17
N ILE A 46 -0.18 11.15 -10.40
CA ILE A 46 0.16 9.82 -10.93
C ILE A 46 -0.90 9.35 -11.92
N PHE A 47 -2.18 9.44 -11.55
CA PHE A 47 -3.27 9.04 -12.44
C PHE A 47 -3.33 9.88 -13.71
N ASP A 48 -3.13 11.17 -13.59
CA ASP A 48 -3.09 12.11 -14.73
C ASP A 48 -1.92 11.79 -15.69
N ALA A 49 -0.81 11.28 -15.16
CA ALA A 49 0.33 10.88 -15.96
C ALA A 49 0.16 9.52 -16.65
N ILE A 50 -0.50 8.53 -16.00
CA ILE A 50 -0.50 7.15 -16.49
C ILE A 50 -1.78 6.71 -17.19
N ILE A 51 -2.95 7.33 -16.89
CA ILE A 51 -4.22 6.97 -17.55
C ILE A 51 -4.19 7.30 -19.04
N PRO A 52 -3.74 8.49 -19.47
CA PRO A 52 -3.70 8.83 -20.91
C PRO A 52 -2.55 8.18 -21.68
N LEU A 53 -1.65 7.46 -20.99
CA LEU A 53 -0.43 6.93 -21.58
C LEU A 53 -0.73 5.78 -22.56
N LYS A 54 -0.44 6.00 -23.83
CA LYS A 54 -0.58 5.00 -24.90
C LYS A 54 0.66 4.13 -24.95
N LEU A 55 0.63 2.99 -24.25
CA LEU A 55 1.78 2.09 -24.11
C LEU A 55 2.27 1.48 -25.43
N ASP A 56 1.41 1.39 -26.44
CA ASP A 56 1.73 0.89 -27.79
C ASP A 56 2.64 1.84 -28.60
N GLU A 57 2.77 3.08 -28.18
CA GLU A 57 3.70 4.06 -28.79
C GLU A 57 5.16 3.89 -28.31
N PHE A 58 5.40 3.02 -27.32
CA PHE A 58 6.72 2.84 -26.71
C PHE A 58 7.34 1.47 -27.00
N THR A 59 8.65 1.46 -27.26
CA THR A 59 9.40 0.23 -27.52
C THR A 59 10.22 -0.24 -26.32
N THR A 60 10.67 0.68 -25.47
CA THR A 60 11.46 0.33 -24.27
C THR A 60 10.86 0.94 -22.99
N ARG A 61 11.13 0.28 -21.85
CA ARG A 61 10.79 0.82 -20.54
C ARG A 61 11.45 2.18 -20.28
N GLY A 62 12.67 2.37 -20.81
CA GLY A 62 13.40 3.64 -20.69
C GLY A 62 12.73 4.79 -21.44
N ASP A 63 12.02 4.52 -22.55
CA ASP A 63 11.24 5.54 -23.26
C ASP A 63 10.07 6.00 -22.42
N ILE A 64 9.37 5.06 -21.77
CA ILE A 64 8.26 5.36 -20.86
C ILE A 64 8.77 6.16 -19.64
N ASP A 65 9.92 5.79 -19.05
CA ASP A 65 10.52 6.53 -17.93
C ASP A 65 10.86 7.98 -18.34
N ARG A 66 11.46 8.17 -19.52
CA ARG A 66 11.75 9.51 -20.06
C ARG A 66 10.48 10.33 -20.28
N TYR A 67 9.43 9.73 -20.81
CA TYR A 67 8.13 10.38 -21.00
C TYR A 67 7.53 10.84 -19.65
N LEU A 68 7.58 9.97 -18.64
CA LEU A 68 7.04 10.25 -17.31
C LEU A 68 7.89 11.21 -16.49
N THR A 69 9.17 11.41 -16.83
CA THR A 69 10.09 12.25 -16.03
C THR A 69 9.60 13.67 -15.78
N PRO A 70 9.10 14.44 -16.77
CA PRO A 70 8.57 15.77 -16.52
C PRO A 70 7.22 15.79 -15.77
N LEU A 71 6.45 14.72 -15.83
CA LEU A 71 5.13 14.60 -15.20
C LEU A 71 5.24 14.13 -13.74
N LEU A 72 6.19 13.25 -13.47
CA LEU A 72 6.47 12.64 -12.17
C LEU A 72 7.97 12.75 -11.88
N PRO A 73 8.44 13.89 -11.35
CA PRO A 73 9.89 14.17 -11.19
C PRO A 73 10.59 13.23 -10.21
N GLU A 74 9.84 12.67 -9.24
CA GLU A 74 10.40 11.81 -8.21
C GLU A 74 10.74 10.42 -8.79
N TYR A 75 12.03 10.06 -8.77
CA TYR A 75 12.56 8.85 -9.42
C TYR A 75 11.99 7.56 -8.83
N SER A 76 11.90 7.46 -7.50
CA SER A 76 11.42 6.24 -6.82
C SER A 76 9.96 5.96 -7.14
N THR A 77 9.12 6.98 -7.21
CA THR A 77 7.72 6.89 -7.63
C THR A 77 7.61 6.36 -9.06
N ARG A 78 8.40 6.92 -10.01
CA ARG A 78 8.39 6.41 -11.38
C ARG A 78 8.83 4.95 -11.45
N GLN A 79 9.92 4.58 -10.75
CA GLN A 79 10.40 3.20 -10.76
C GLN A 79 9.39 2.23 -10.15
N PHE A 80 8.66 2.65 -9.11
CA PHE A 80 7.58 1.86 -8.53
C PHE A 80 6.44 1.63 -9.53
N ILE A 81 5.98 2.69 -10.20
CA ILE A 81 4.94 2.61 -11.24
C ILE A 81 5.39 1.68 -12.37
N LEU A 82 6.61 1.85 -12.86
CA LEU A 82 7.16 1.07 -13.96
C LEU A 82 7.34 -0.44 -13.62
N LYS A 83 7.41 -0.85 -12.35
CA LYS A 83 7.37 -2.27 -11.97
C LYS A 83 6.06 -2.96 -12.36
N ASN A 84 4.99 -2.17 -12.54
CA ASN A 84 3.69 -2.66 -12.99
C ASN A 84 3.56 -2.76 -14.52
N LEU A 85 4.60 -2.47 -15.28
CA LEU A 85 4.62 -2.77 -16.70
C LEU A 85 4.86 -4.27 -16.92
N GLY A 86 4.03 -4.87 -17.76
CA GLY A 86 4.22 -6.19 -18.34
C GLY A 86 4.50 -6.08 -19.85
N ARG A 87 4.93 -7.19 -20.45
CA ARG A 87 4.93 -7.40 -21.91
C ARG A 87 4.06 -8.59 -22.23
N ASP A 88 3.25 -8.47 -23.25
CA ASP A 88 2.48 -9.58 -23.80
C ASP A 88 3.32 -10.48 -24.72
N GLU A 89 2.70 -11.49 -25.31
CA GLU A 89 3.33 -12.41 -26.25
C GLU A 89 3.87 -11.73 -27.52
N ASN A 90 3.33 -10.56 -27.88
CA ASN A 90 3.77 -9.73 -28.99
C ASN A 90 4.79 -8.66 -28.57
N SER A 91 5.34 -8.78 -27.35
CA SER A 91 6.27 -7.81 -26.76
C SER A 91 5.71 -6.40 -26.55
N LYS A 92 4.39 -6.22 -26.60
CA LYS A 92 3.74 -4.95 -26.33
C LYS A 92 3.60 -4.72 -24.83
N PHE A 93 3.78 -3.47 -24.40
CA PHE A 93 3.59 -3.11 -23.02
C PHE A 93 2.11 -3.09 -22.63
N TYR A 94 1.83 -3.53 -21.40
CA TYR A 94 0.54 -3.39 -20.74
C TYR A 94 0.74 -3.10 -19.24
N TRP A 95 -0.27 -2.53 -18.61
CA TRP A 95 -0.31 -2.38 -17.16
C TRP A 95 -0.81 -3.69 -16.53
N LYS A 96 -0.02 -4.25 -15.58
CA LYS A 96 -0.44 -5.41 -14.78
C LYS A 96 -1.58 -5.07 -13.81
N MET A 97 -1.65 -3.81 -13.39
CA MET A 97 -2.70 -3.30 -12.51
C MET A 97 -3.88 -2.77 -13.32
N ASN A 98 -5.08 -2.90 -12.76
CA ASN A 98 -6.29 -2.29 -13.34
C ASN A 98 -6.40 -0.84 -12.87
N ILE A 99 -5.72 0.09 -13.59
CA ILE A 99 -5.64 1.51 -13.24
C ILE A 99 -7.02 2.15 -13.16
N GLU A 100 -7.91 1.84 -14.11
CA GLU A 100 -9.25 2.41 -14.14
C GLU A 100 -10.07 2.01 -12.92
N ALA A 101 -10.00 0.75 -12.51
CA ALA A 101 -10.69 0.27 -11.32
C ALA A 101 -10.13 0.93 -10.05
N ILE A 102 -8.81 1.08 -9.95
CA ILE A 102 -8.17 1.76 -8.82
C ILE A 102 -8.61 3.22 -8.78
N TYR A 103 -8.56 3.94 -9.91
CA TYR A 103 -8.97 5.35 -9.99
C TYR A 103 -10.44 5.55 -9.63
N LYS A 104 -11.34 4.74 -10.18
CA LYS A 104 -12.79 4.80 -9.90
C LYS A 104 -13.13 4.52 -8.43
N ASN A 105 -12.31 3.72 -7.75
CA ASN A 105 -12.51 3.35 -6.35
C ASN A 105 -11.52 4.05 -5.40
N TYR A 106 -10.82 5.08 -5.87
CA TYR A 106 -9.74 5.69 -5.10
C TYR A 106 -10.20 6.23 -3.75
N ASP A 107 -11.37 6.87 -3.70
CA ASP A 107 -11.92 7.40 -2.45
C ASP A 107 -12.30 6.28 -1.45
N ASN A 108 -12.75 5.13 -1.95
CA ASN A 108 -12.98 3.95 -1.11
C ASN A 108 -11.66 3.36 -0.58
N ILE A 109 -10.59 3.38 -1.41
CA ILE A 109 -9.26 2.89 -1.03
C ILE A 109 -8.62 3.79 0.03
N THR A 110 -8.78 5.10 -0.11
CA THR A 110 -8.23 6.08 0.85
C THR A 110 -9.14 6.34 2.04
N GLY A 111 -10.39 5.94 2.00
CA GLY A 111 -11.40 6.11 3.05
C GLY A 111 -11.01 5.48 4.39
N SER A 112 -11.70 5.87 5.46
CA SER A 112 -11.58 5.22 6.77
C SER A 112 -12.04 3.77 6.72
N ILE A 113 -11.47 2.94 7.59
CA ILE A 113 -11.97 1.59 7.82
C ILE A 113 -12.98 1.65 8.96
N GLU A 114 -14.19 1.16 8.69
CA GLU A 114 -15.27 1.09 9.65
C GLU A 114 -15.75 -0.36 9.76
N ALA A 115 -16.08 -0.79 10.97
CA ALA A 115 -16.64 -2.11 11.22
C ALA A 115 -17.49 -2.10 12.50
N ASP A 116 -18.56 -2.89 12.49
CA ASP A 116 -19.43 -3.05 13.65
C ASP A 116 -18.77 -3.87 14.79
N LYS A 117 -17.75 -4.65 14.46
CA LYS A 117 -17.04 -5.54 15.40
C LYS A 117 -15.54 -5.43 15.21
N ALA A 118 -14.82 -5.40 16.33
CA ALA A 118 -13.37 -5.44 16.35
C ALA A 118 -12.83 -6.83 16.00
N TYR A 119 -11.67 -6.85 15.33
CA TYR A 119 -10.90 -8.07 15.11
C TYR A 119 -10.10 -8.41 16.37
N GLN A 120 -10.28 -9.62 16.91
CA GLN A 120 -9.69 -10.06 18.18
C GLN A 120 -8.39 -10.88 18.01
N GLY A 121 -7.92 -11.06 16.77
CA GLY A 121 -6.68 -11.80 16.50
C GLY A 121 -5.43 -10.95 16.74
N ASP A 122 -4.28 -11.64 16.85
CA ASP A 122 -2.98 -10.98 16.99
C ASP A 122 -2.71 -10.08 15.79
N THR A 123 -2.35 -8.83 16.08
CA THR A 123 -2.12 -7.82 15.05
C THR A 123 -0.84 -7.06 15.34
N LEU A 124 0.03 -6.96 14.34
CA LEU A 124 1.24 -6.14 14.38
C LEU A 124 1.10 -4.98 13.40
N PHE A 125 1.19 -3.75 13.91
CA PHE A 125 1.40 -2.56 13.10
C PHE A 125 2.88 -2.20 13.09
N ILE A 126 3.46 -2.06 11.90
CA ILE A 126 4.85 -1.61 11.70
C ILE A 126 4.78 -0.24 11.06
N ARG A 127 5.34 0.79 11.68
CA ARG A 127 5.43 2.13 11.08
C ARG A 127 6.85 2.58 10.87
N GLY A 128 7.08 3.41 9.85
CA GLY A 128 8.31 4.15 9.69
C GLY A 128 8.32 5.40 10.60
N GLY A 129 9.43 5.61 11.34
CA GLY A 129 9.56 6.76 12.23
C GLY A 129 9.57 8.11 11.51
N LYS A 130 9.92 8.11 10.21
CA LYS A 130 9.90 9.29 9.32
C LYS A 130 8.62 9.39 8.49
N SER A 131 7.70 8.41 8.62
CA SER A 131 6.42 8.37 7.92
C SER A 131 5.36 9.17 8.67
N ARG A 132 4.37 9.68 7.91
CA ARG A 132 3.20 10.38 8.46
C ARG A 132 1.90 9.58 8.35
N TYR A 133 1.99 8.33 7.88
CA TYR A 133 0.81 7.50 7.66
C TYR A 133 0.20 6.99 8.97
N VAL A 134 1.04 6.70 9.97
CA VAL A 134 0.57 6.28 11.30
C VAL A 134 1.21 7.20 12.34
N ALA A 135 0.43 8.13 12.86
CA ALA A 135 0.84 9.03 13.93
C ALA A 135 0.45 8.46 15.30
N ASP A 136 0.99 9.02 16.39
CA ASP A 136 0.68 8.55 17.75
C ASP A 136 -0.80 8.73 18.09
N GLU A 137 -1.41 9.81 17.63
CA GLU A 137 -2.83 10.10 17.79
C GLU A 137 -3.76 9.09 17.10
N ASP A 138 -3.28 8.38 16.08
CA ASP A 138 -4.07 7.37 15.36
C ASP A 138 -4.24 6.08 16.17
N TRP A 139 -3.40 5.87 17.20
CA TRP A 139 -3.35 4.61 17.92
C TRP A 139 -4.67 4.27 18.63
N ALA A 140 -5.35 5.26 19.18
CA ALA A 140 -6.64 5.06 19.82
C ALA A 140 -7.70 4.50 18.85
N SER A 141 -7.76 5.00 17.63
CA SER A 141 -8.69 4.50 16.60
C SER A 141 -8.29 3.12 16.07
N ILE A 142 -7.00 2.85 15.97
CA ILE A 142 -6.49 1.52 15.61
C ILE A 142 -6.90 0.48 16.65
N THR A 143 -6.64 0.73 17.94
CA THR A 143 -6.94 -0.22 19.02
C THR A 143 -8.45 -0.42 19.24
N GLN A 144 -9.28 0.53 18.83
CA GLN A 144 -10.74 0.37 18.84
C GLN A 144 -11.18 -0.77 17.90
N LEU A 145 -10.56 -0.91 16.72
CA LEU A 145 -10.88 -1.95 15.74
C LEU A 145 -9.98 -3.20 15.90
N PHE A 146 -8.79 -3.05 16.45
CA PHE A 146 -7.78 -4.10 16.65
C PHE A 146 -7.26 -4.05 18.09
N PRO A 147 -8.05 -4.50 19.10
CA PRO A 147 -7.70 -4.32 20.52
C PRO A 147 -6.43 -5.09 20.94
N ASN A 148 -6.05 -6.13 20.23
CA ASN A 148 -4.83 -6.90 20.47
C ASN A 148 -3.67 -6.44 19.55
N ALA A 149 -3.73 -5.20 19.06
CA ALA A 149 -2.67 -4.68 18.21
C ALA A 149 -1.44 -4.26 19.01
N HIS A 150 -0.27 -4.53 18.45
CA HIS A 150 1.03 -4.04 18.89
C HIS A 150 1.61 -3.11 17.84
N LEU A 151 2.29 -2.04 18.28
CA LEU A 151 2.96 -1.09 17.40
C LEU A 151 4.46 -1.24 17.49
N ALA A 152 5.11 -1.50 16.35
CA ALA A 152 6.55 -1.42 16.19
C ALA A 152 6.90 -0.20 15.32
N THR A 153 7.91 0.56 15.75
CA THR A 153 8.39 1.72 14.98
C THR A 153 9.82 1.46 14.52
N ILE A 154 10.07 1.59 13.22
CA ILE A 154 11.40 1.57 12.62
C ILE A 154 11.88 3.01 12.46
N PRO A 155 12.79 3.51 13.34
CA PRO A 155 13.04 4.95 13.48
C PRO A 155 13.55 5.63 12.22
N ASP A 156 14.39 4.92 11.45
CA ASP A 156 15.05 5.48 10.28
C ASP A 156 14.33 5.27 8.95
N SER A 157 13.18 4.59 8.96
CA SER A 157 12.37 4.33 7.77
C SER A 157 11.28 5.38 7.56
N GLY A 158 11.01 5.68 6.28
CA GLY A 158 9.82 6.35 5.79
C GLY A 158 8.68 5.37 5.51
N HIS A 159 7.88 5.67 4.48
CA HIS A 159 6.72 4.86 4.11
C HIS A 159 7.07 3.44 3.60
N TRP A 160 8.24 3.27 3.00
CA TRP A 160 8.67 2.01 2.40
C TRP A 160 9.50 1.16 3.37
N VAL A 161 8.97 0.93 4.57
CA VAL A 161 9.68 0.24 5.68
C VAL A 161 10.38 -1.05 5.24
N HIS A 162 9.72 -1.87 4.43
CA HIS A 162 10.24 -3.15 3.93
C HIS A 162 11.35 -3.00 2.88
N ALA A 163 11.44 -1.85 2.20
CA ALA A 163 12.48 -1.56 1.22
C ALA A 163 13.65 -0.78 1.85
N GLU A 164 13.34 0.10 2.80
CA GLU A 164 14.32 0.95 3.47
C GLU A 164 15.06 0.20 4.60
N ASN A 165 14.35 -0.69 5.31
CA ASN A 165 14.91 -1.48 6.43
C ASN A 165 14.43 -2.95 6.42
N PRO A 166 14.74 -3.73 5.38
CA PRO A 166 14.24 -5.09 5.23
C PRO A 166 14.64 -6.02 6.36
N ALA A 167 15.85 -5.86 6.92
CA ALA A 167 16.34 -6.71 8.01
C ALA A 167 15.48 -6.55 9.27
N GLU A 168 15.16 -5.32 9.67
CA GLU A 168 14.36 -5.05 10.85
C GLU A 168 12.90 -5.50 10.66
N VAL A 169 12.34 -5.30 9.47
CA VAL A 169 10.99 -5.83 9.15
C VAL A 169 10.96 -7.35 9.25
N ILE A 170 11.99 -8.06 8.75
CA ILE A 170 12.07 -9.52 8.83
C ILE A 170 12.12 -9.98 10.30
N GLU A 171 12.87 -9.30 11.16
CA GLU A 171 12.91 -9.65 12.58
C GLU A 171 11.57 -9.45 13.29
N LEU A 172 10.83 -8.40 12.93
CA LEU A 172 9.52 -8.10 13.51
C LEU A 172 8.42 -9.09 13.09
N VAL A 173 8.55 -9.72 11.91
CA VAL A 173 7.51 -10.62 11.37
C VAL A 173 7.79 -12.12 11.57
N LYS A 174 8.89 -12.49 12.17
CA LYS A 174 9.21 -13.88 12.58
C LYS A 174 8.39 -14.31 13.78
#